data_4c0a347ed73bedd514fb8688c1552ea1
#
_entry.id   4c0a347ed73bedd514fb8688c1552ea1
#
_cell.length_a   1.000
_cell.length_b   1.000
_cell.length_c   1.000
_cell.angle_alpha   90.00
_cell.angle_beta   90.00
_cell.angle_gamma   90.00
#
_symmetry.space_group_name_H-M   'P 1'
#
loop_
_entity.id
_entity.type
_entity.pdbx_description
1 polymer ?
#
loop_
_entity_poly.entity_id
_entity_poly.type
_entity_poly.pdbx_seq_one_letter_code
_entity_poly.pdbx_strand_id
1 'polypeptide(L)'
;VASRTNQRVLLGCAVLCAAALACADSWRLSAAESQPQPSVAVANFPTASAARLAGDGKQTRFILDIDQAVTFRAVTLADPYRVVVDVPQVNFQLPAGTGVEGRGLVKAFRYGLVMPGGSRIVFDLTGPAKITKSYVLEAANGQPARLVLELEEVDRAAFVQSLVPEKRPELRPAIADAPPATVPAAAAPDAGQQKVDGRPIVVIDPGHGGIDNGTQSSGESEKTLVLAFGLALRDRLDKTGKFRVVMTRDDDTFIPLNDRVKVARGLKAALFVSIHADALPKAEGDAQGATIYTLSDKASDAEAQRLADAENRADAIAGFNLAEEPTDVADILIDLTQRETRTFSSRFARLLMGEMKSTVRMHKHPLKSAGFRVLKAPDVPSVLVEIGYVSNKGDLEHLVSEGWRSKAVGSMAQAIDGFLTKRMATAGSSN
;
A
#
# COMPACT_ATOMS: atom_id res chain seq x y z
N VAL A 1 27.35 46.22 -63.84
CA VAL A 1 28.80 46.32 -63.87
C VAL A 1 29.36 45.21 -63.03
N ALA A 2 30.01 44.26 -63.66
CA ALA A 2 30.41 42.97 -63.19
C ALA A 2 31.75 42.95 -62.43
N SER A 3 31.83 41.97 -61.54
CA SER A 3 32.93 41.02 -61.39
C SER A 3 34.34 41.50 -61.11
N ARG A 4 34.88 41.11 -60.02
CA ARG A 4 36.24 40.58 -59.75
C ARG A 4 36.38 40.26 -58.28
N THR A 5 36.19 39.02 -57.91
CA THR A 5 36.81 38.44 -56.68
C THR A 5 36.47 36.92 -56.62
N ASN A 6 37.28 36.11 -57.26
CA ASN A 6 37.30 34.65 -57.05
C ASN A 6 38.58 34.05 -57.59
N GLN A 7 39.76 34.33 -56.99
CA GLN A 7 41.00 33.65 -57.34
C GLN A 7 42.04 33.57 -56.18
N ARG A 8 41.61 33.44 -54.91
CA ARG A 8 42.57 33.27 -53.82
C ARG A 8 42.13 32.23 -52.72
N VAL A 9 41.38 31.23 -53.12
CA VAL A 9 40.92 30.19 -52.11
C VAL A 9 41.37 28.77 -52.53
N LEU A 10 42.22 28.59 -53.50
CA LEU A 10 42.61 27.25 -54.00
C LEU A 10 44.04 26.81 -53.67
N LEU A 11 44.75 27.46 -52.72
CA LEU A 11 46.09 27.03 -52.30
C LEU A 11 46.25 26.70 -50.81
N GLY A 12 45.18 26.61 -50.05
CA GLY A 12 45.22 26.34 -48.61
C GLY A 12 44.83 24.92 -48.19
N CYS A 13 44.36 24.08 -49.12
CA CYS A 13 43.79 22.74 -48.70
C CYS A 13 44.72 21.54 -49.00
N ALA A 14 45.94 21.75 -49.50
CA ALA A 14 46.84 20.64 -49.88
C ALA A 14 47.89 20.26 -48.79
N VAL A 15 48.02 21.00 -47.70
CA VAL A 15 49.06 20.73 -46.67
C VAL A 15 48.48 20.10 -45.40
N LEU A 16 47.16 20.02 -45.22
CA LEU A 16 46.50 19.44 -44.05
C LEU A 16 46.09 17.96 -44.16
N CYS A 17 46.29 17.33 -45.32
CA CYS A 17 45.97 15.90 -45.51
C CYS A 17 47.12 14.91 -45.27
N ALA A 18 48.36 15.38 -45.03
CA ALA A 18 49.50 14.49 -44.84
C ALA A 18 49.88 14.20 -43.37
N ALA A 19 49.22 14.84 -42.39
CA ALA A 19 49.49 14.61 -40.97
C ALA A 19 48.43 13.72 -40.27
N ALA A 20 47.43 13.23 -41.00
CA ALA A 20 46.31 12.42 -40.42
C ALA A 20 46.46 10.90 -40.66
N LEU A 21 47.54 10.43 -41.28
CA LEU A 21 47.75 9.00 -41.58
C LEU A 21 48.78 8.29 -40.67
N ALA A 22 49.32 8.93 -39.64
CA ALA A 22 50.32 8.32 -38.74
C ALA A 22 49.84 8.05 -37.31
N CYS A 23 48.56 8.20 -36.98
CA CYS A 23 48.01 7.91 -35.64
C CYS A 23 46.80 6.93 -35.66
N ALA A 24 46.71 6.05 -36.65
CA ALA A 24 45.54 5.14 -36.78
C ALA A 24 45.79 3.71 -36.29
N ASP A 25 46.81 3.46 -35.44
CA ASP A 25 47.13 2.09 -35.03
C ASP A 25 47.14 1.84 -33.50
N SER A 26 46.38 2.56 -32.68
CA SER A 26 46.30 2.24 -31.25
C SER A 26 44.93 2.32 -30.61
N TRP A 27 43.85 2.34 -31.37
CA TRP A 27 42.50 2.16 -30.79
C TRP A 27 41.86 0.86 -31.28
N ARG A 28 42.40 -0.26 -30.82
CA ARG A 28 41.62 -1.48 -30.74
C ARG A 28 40.58 -1.25 -29.62
N LEU A 29 39.40 -0.77 -29.97
CA LEU A 29 38.22 -0.92 -29.14
C LEU A 29 38.02 -2.43 -28.95
N SER A 30 38.36 -2.91 -27.75
CA SER A 30 37.87 -4.18 -27.26
C SER A 30 36.36 -4.08 -27.28
N ALA A 31 35.73 -4.70 -28.26
CA ALA A 31 34.29 -4.97 -28.18
C ALA A 31 34.11 -5.88 -26.98
N ALA A 32 33.74 -5.28 -25.85
CA ALA A 32 33.20 -6.04 -24.74
C ALA A 32 31.94 -6.74 -25.30
N GLU A 33 32.05 -8.05 -25.49
CA GLU A 33 30.88 -8.90 -25.72
C GLU A 33 29.89 -8.55 -24.64
N SER A 34 28.78 -7.91 -25.02
CA SER A 34 27.60 -7.69 -24.16
C SER A 34 27.11 -9.08 -23.78
N GLN A 35 27.46 -9.52 -22.58
CA GLN A 35 26.81 -10.70 -22.00
C GLN A 35 25.29 -10.41 -22.03
N PRO A 36 24.47 -11.34 -22.55
CA PRO A 36 23.04 -11.17 -22.49
C PRO A 36 22.68 -11.00 -21.01
N GLN A 37 22.13 -9.84 -20.66
CA GLN A 37 21.54 -9.65 -19.36
C GLN A 37 20.49 -10.75 -19.18
N PRO A 38 20.47 -11.46 -18.03
CA PRO A 38 19.41 -12.40 -17.78
C PRO A 38 18.09 -11.66 -17.91
N SER A 39 17.28 -12.04 -18.90
CA SER A 39 15.92 -11.56 -19.02
C SER A 39 15.24 -11.93 -17.69
N VAL A 40 14.85 -10.92 -16.90
CA VAL A 40 13.99 -11.13 -15.76
C VAL A 40 12.73 -11.78 -16.33
N ALA A 41 12.55 -13.06 -16.09
CA ALA A 41 11.33 -13.76 -16.46
C ALA A 41 10.19 -13.01 -15.76
N VAL A 42 9.35 -12.33 -16.54
CA VAL A 42 8.11 -11.75 -16.02
C VAL A 42 7.33 -12.93 -15.47
N ALA A 43 7.17 -12.98 -14.15
CA ALA A 43 6.41 -14.04 -13.51
C ALA A 43 4.98 -13.96 -14.05
N ASN A 44 4.60 -14.97 -14.84
CA ASN A 44 3.26 -15.07 -15.40
C ASN A 44 2.35 -15.62 -14.31
N PHE A 45 1.71 -14.73 -13.54
CA PHE A 45 0.75 -15.14 -12.53
C PHE A 45 -0.57 -15.56 -13.17
N PRO A 46 -1.28 -16.57 -12.60
CA PRO A 46 -2.62 -16.94 -13.02
C PRO A 46 -3.54 -15.70 -13.06
N THR A 47 -4.41 -15.65 -14.07
CA THR A 47 -5.34 -14.54 -14.26
C THR A 47 -6.78 -14.99 -14.05
N ALA A 48 -7.46 -14.37 -13.08
CA ALA A 48 -8.88 -14.54 -12.84
C ALA A 48 -9.69 -13.54 -13.68
N SER A 49 -10.59 -14.04 -14.52
CA SER A 49 -11.32 -13.23 -15.51
C SER A 49 -12.81 -13.05 -15.20
N ALA A 50 -13.42 -13.95 -14.42
CA ALA A 50 -14.81 -13.83 -14.01
C ALA A 50 -15.06 -14.49 -12.65
N ALA A 51 -15.97 -13.90 -11.87
CA ALA A 51 -16.43 -14.44 -10.61
C ALA A 51 -17.96 -14.44 -10.56
N ARG A 52 -18.57 -15.50 -10.07
CA ARG A 52 -20.03 -15.68 -10.04
C ARG A 52 -20.50 -16.31 -8.74
N LEU A 53 -21.64 -15.83 -8.24
CA LEU A 53 -22.40 -16.44 -7.15
C LEU A 53 -23.71 -17.01 -7.70
N ALA A 54 -24.07 -18.21 -7.28
CA ALA A 54 -25.32 -18.89 -7.61
C ALA A 54 -25.91 -19.56 -6.36
N GLY A 55 -27.21 -19.78 -6.34
CA GLY A 55 -27.91 -20.42 -5.22
C GLY A 55 -28.75 -19.43 -4.39
N ASP A 56 -29.06 -19.83 -3.16
CA ASP A 56 -29.97 -19.14 -2.25
C ASP A 56 -29.43 -19.10 -0.81
N GLY A 57 -30.29 -18.74 0.16
CA GLY A 57 -29.93 -18.64 1.58
C GLY A 57 -29.67 -19.99 2.28
N LYS A 58 -29.90 -21.13 1.62
CA LYS A 58 -29.59 -22.46 2.16
C LYS A 58 -28.32 -23.06 1.56
N GLN A 59 -28.13 -22.83 0.26
CA GLN A 59 -26.94 -23.30 -0.47
C GLN A 59 -26.47 -22.24 -1.45
N THR A 60 -25.19 -21.89 -1.36
CA THR A 60 -24.58 -20.90 -2.24
C THR A 60 -23.30 -21.46 -2.83
N ARG A 61 -23.14 -21.29 -4.15
CA ARG A 61 -21.94 -21.69 -4.88
C ARG A 61 -21.23 -20.44 -5.42
N PHE A 62 -19.94 -20.36 -5.14
CA PHE A 62 -19.03 -19.42 -5.79
C PHE A 62 -18.22 -20.13 -6.86
N ILE A 63 -18.01 -19.46 -7.98
CA ILE A 63 -17.19 -19.93 -9.11
C ILE A 63 -16.29 -18.81 -9.55
N LEU A 64 -14.98 -19.06 -9.60
CA LEU A 64 -13.97 -18.14 -10.13
C LEU A 64 -13.34 -18.79 -11.37
N ASP A 65 -13.43 -18.12 -12.52
CA ASP A 65 -12.78 -18.55 -13.76
C ASP A 65 -11.34 -18.03 -13.76
N ILE A 66 -10.37 -18.93 -13.92
CA ILE A 66 -8.93 -18.66 -13.90
C ILE A 66 -8.30 -19.31 -15.14
N ASP A 67 -7.34 -18.66 -15.78
CA ASP A 67 -6.70 -19.17 -16.99
C ASP A 67 -5.95 -20.50 -16.79
N GLN A 68 -5.50 -20.79 -15.57
CA GLN A 68 -4.85 -22.03 -15.18
C GLN A 68 -5.26 -22.49 -13.78
N ALA A 69 -5.22 -23.80 -13.52
CA ALA A 69 -5.56 -24.34 -12.22
C ALA A 69 -4.59 -23.89 -11.14
N VAL A 70 -5.11 -23.58 -9.96
CA VAL A 70 -4.34 -23.14 -8.80
C VAL A 70 -4.63 -24.02 -7.59
N THR A 71 -3.65 -24.26 -6.76
CA THR A 71 -3.89 -24.81 -5.42
C THR A 71 -4.54 -23.74 -4.53
N PHE A 72 -5.35 -24.15 -3.58
CA PHE A 72 -5.97 -23.20 -2.67
C PHE A 72 -6.24 -23.85 -1.31
N ARG A 73 -6.45 -22.99 -0.32
CA ARG A 73 -6.93 -23.38 1.01
C ARG A 73 -8.15 -22.54 1.35
N ALA A 74 -9.19 -23.16 1.90
CA ALA A 74 -10.40 -22.49 2.34
C ALA A 74 -10.63 -22.77 3.82
N VAL A 75 -10.93 -21.71 4.60
CA VAL A 75 -11.21 -21.78 6.04
C VAL A 75 -12.42 -20.92 6.38
N THR A 76 -13.15 -21.31 7.42
CA THR A 76 -14.25 -20.51 7.99
C THR A 76 -13.76 -19.77 9.22
N LEU A 77 -14.23 -18.54 9.41
CA LEU A 77 -13.95 -17.70 10.59
C LEU A 77 -15.27 -17.24 11.24
N ALA A 78 -15.25 -17.17 12.56
CA ALA A 78 -16.34 -16.58 13.35
C ALA A 78 -16.10 -15.09 13.64
N ASP A 79 -17.14 -14.40 14.05
CA ASP A 79 -17.16 -13.06 14.63
C ASP A 79 -16.39 -11.98 13.84
N PRO A 80 -16.90 -11.55 12.69
CA PRO A 80 -18.11 -11.97 11.98
C PRO A 80 -17.94 -13.26 11.17
N TYR A 81 -19.05 -13.90 10.77
CA TYR A 81 -19.02 -15.10 9.93
C TYR A 81 -18.39 -14.80 8.56
N ARG A 82 -17.31 -15.50 8.24
CA ARG A 82 -16.55 -15.32 6.99
C ARG A 82 -16.04 -16.67 6.48
N VAL A 83 -15.83 -16.72 5.17
CA VAL A 83 -14.98 -17.73 4.53
C VAL A 83 -13.79 -17.02 3.92
N VAL A 84 -12.61 -17.56 4.14
CA VAL A 84 -11.34 -17.07 3.58
C VAL A 84 -10.76 -18.13 2.68
N VAL A 85 -10.43 -17.77 1.46
CA VAL A 85 -9.78 -18.64 0.47
C VAL A 85 -8.43 -18.04 0.11
N ASP A 86 -7.36 -18.74 0.48
CA ASP A 86 -5.98 -18.39 0.13
C ASP A 86 -5.58 -19.10 -1.16
N VAL A 87 -5.01 -18.37 -2.09
CA VAL A 87 -4.50 -18.84 -3.38
C VAL A 87 -3.09 -18.29 -3.60
N PRO A 88 -2.24 -18.91 -4.43
CA PRO A 88 -1.04 -18.27 -4.95
C PRO A 88 -1.37 -16.92 -5.56
N GLN A 89 -0.37 -16.09 -5.80
CA GLN A 89 -0.61 -14.78 -6.43
C GLN A 89 -1.40 -14.94 -7.73
N VAL A 90 -2.55 -14.26 -7.79
CA VAL A 90 -3.48 -14.22 -8.92
C VAL A 90 -3.64 -12.77 -9.37
N ASN A 91 -3.59 -12.56 -10.67
CA ASN A 91 -3.94 -11.29 -11.28
C ASN A 91 -5.46 -11.23 -11.48
N PHE A 92 -6.17 -10.46 -10.66
CA PHE A 92 -7.63 -10.33 -10.76
C PHE A 92 -8.00 -9.28 -11.80
N GLN A 93 -8.48 -9.73 -12.95
CA GLN A 93 -9.05 -8.90 -14.03
C GLN A 93 -10.59 -9.01 -14.04
N LEU A 94 -11.20 -8.79 -12.89
CA LEU A 94 -12.64 -8.86 -12.71
C LEU A 94 -13.28 -7.49 -13.01
N PRO A 95 -14.53 -7.45 -13.50
CA PRO A 95 -15.27 -6.20 -13.70
C PRO A 95 -15.34 -5.37 -12.42
N ALA A 96 -15.30 -4.05 -12.55
CA ALA A 96 -15.45 -3.14 -11.42
C ALA A 96 -16.73 -3.41 -10.64
N GLY A 97 -16.68 -3.38 -9.31
CA GLY A 97 -17.82 -3.68 -8.45
C GLY A 97 -18.09 -5.18 -8.23
N THR A 98 -17.29 -6.09 -8.83
CA THR A 98 -17.43 -7.53 -8.56
C THR A 98 -17.27 -7.81 -7.07
N GLY A 99 -18.25 -8.48 -6.47
CA GLY A 99 -18.24 -8.85 -5.05
C GLY A 99 -18.88 -7.83 -4.09
N VAL A 100 -19.22 -6.63 -4.54
CA VAL A 100 -19.93 -5.62 -3.71
C VAL A 100 -21.32 -6.10 -3.32
N GLU A 101 -22.03 -6.68 -4.29
CA GLU A 101 -23.33 -7.31 -4.04
C GLU A 101 -23.15 -8.84 -3.99
N GLY A 102 -23.65 -9.44 -2.91
CA GLY A 102 -23.61 -10.87 -2.70
C GLY A 102 -24.88 -11.57 -3.20
N ARG A 103 -24.94 -12.86 -2.93
CA ARG A 103 -26.11 -13.70 -3.20
C ARG A 103 -26.21 -14.83 -2.17
N GLY A 104 -27.43 -15.13 -1.73
CA GLY A 104 -27.71 -16.23 -0.82
C GLY A 104 -26.99 -16.07 0.53
N LEU A 105 -26.14 -17.02 0.88
CA LEU A 105 -25.34 -17.02 2.10
C LEU A 105 -24.18 -16.02 2.10
N VAL A 106 -23.77 -15.54 0.93
CA VAL A 106 -22.71 -14.55 0.79
C VAL A 106 -23.31 -13.16 0.72
N LYS A 107 -22.98 -12.30 1.67
CA LYS A 107 -23.40 -10.90 1.71
C LYS A 107 -22.59 -10.05 0.72
N ALA A 108 -21.29 -10.27 0.69
CA ALA A 108 -20.32 -9.61 -0.19
C ALA A 108 -19.04 -10.45 -0.22
N PHE A 109 -18.18 -10.24 -1.21
CA PHE A 109 -16.83 -10.77 -1.21
C PHE A 109 -15.84 -9.75 -1.77
N ARG A 110 -14.59 -9.88 -1.35
CA ARG A 110 -13.46 -9.07 -1.81
C ARG A 110 -12.27 -9.97 -2.10
N TYR A 111 -11.39 -9.51 -2.93
CA TYR A 111 -10.25 -10.28 -3.42
C TYR A 111 -9.07 -9.34 -3.69
N GLY A 112 -7.87 -9.88 -3.59
CA GLY A 112 -6.65 -9.12 -3.89
C GLY A 112 -5.40 -9.76 -3.30
N LEU A 113 -4.29 -9.07 -3.46
CA LEU A 113 -2.99 -9.46 -2.96
C LEU A 113 -2.95 -9.22 -1.44
N VAL A 114 -2.46 -10.20 -0.66
CA VAL A 114 -2.25 -10.06 0.79
C VAL A 114 -0.77 -10.10 1.17
N MET A 115 0.09 -10.59 0.28
CA MET A 115 1.54 -10.57 0.40
C MET A 115 2.14 -10.90 -0.98
N PRO A 116 3.41 -10.55 -1.25
CA PRO A 116 4.09 -11.01 -2.46
C PRO A 116 4.00 -12.53 -2.59
N GLY A 117 3.50 -13.01 -3.71
CA GLY A 117 3.27 -14.44 -3.98
C GLY A 117 1.97 -15.03 -3.45
N GLY A 118 1.12 -14.28 -2.73
CA GLY A 118 -0.12 -14.77 -2.15
C GLY A 118 -1.30 -13.83 -2.32
N SER A 119 -2.43 -14.36 -2.81
CA SER A 119 -3.71 -13.66 -2.93
C SER A 119 -4.76 -14.32 -2.05
N ARG A 120 -5.81 -13.57 -1.76
CA ARG A 120 -6.90 -14.01 -0.89
C ARG A 120 -8.25 -13.57 -1.44
N ILE A 121 -9.27 -14.40 -1.19
CA ILE A 121 -10.67 -14.04 -1.38
C ILE A 121 -11.36 -14.17 -0.02
N VAL A 122 -12.05 -13.13 0.43
CA VAL A 122 -12.80 -13.13 1.69
C VAL A 122 -14.28 -12.96 1.40
N PHE A 123 -15.09 -13.87 1.87
CA PHE A 123 -16.54 -13.84 1.79
C PHE A 123 -17.11 -13.44 3.14
N ASP A 124 -17.85 -12.34 3.18
CA ASP A 124 -18.69 -11.99 4.32
C ASP A 124 -20.01 -12.76 4.21
N LEU A 125 -20.39 -13.49 5.24
CA LEU A 125 -21.58 -14.31 5.23
C LEU A 125 -22.75 -13.60 5.90
N THR A 126 -23.97 -13.96 5.50
CA THR A 126 -25.22 -13.50 6.11
C THR A 126 -25.52 -14.19 7.44
N GLY A 127 -24.94 -15.37 7.67
CA GLY A 127 -25.11 -16.21 8.85
C GLY A 127 -24.07 -17.34 8.90
N PRO A 128 -24.17 -18.25 9.87
CA PRO A 128 -23.27 -19.39 9.97
C PRO A 128 -23.46 -20.34 8.79
N ALA A 129 -22.37 -20.63 8.10
CA ALA A 129 -22.35 -21.57 6.98
C ALA A 129 -21.06 -22.39 6.98
N LYS A 130 -21.14 -23.65 6.53
CA LYS A 130 -19.99 -24.53 6.37
C LYS A 130 -19.62 -24.67 4.89
N ILE A 131 -18.36 -24.95 4.63
CA ILE A 131 -17.87 -25.35 3.31
C ILE A 131 -18.22 -26.83 3.14
N THR A 132 -19.07 -27.15 2.17
CA THR A 132 -19.43 -28.55 1.83
C THR A 132 -18.55 -29.13 0.76
N LYS A 133 -18.15 -28.31 -0.23
CA LYS A 133 -17.20 -28.70 -1.27
C LYS A 133 -16.31 -27.53 -1.65
N SER A 134 -15.06 -27.86 -1.92
CA SER A 134 -14.10 -26.92 -2.46
C SER A 134 -13.14 -27.66 -3.39
N TYR A 135 -13.05 -27.25 -4.65
CA TYR A 135 -12.26 -27.94 -5.66
C TYR A 135 -11.91 -27.04 -6.84
N VAL A 136 -10.92 -27.44 -7.61
CA VAL A 136 -10.58 -26.81 -8.89
C VAL A 136 -10.92 -27.78 -10.01
N LEU A 137 -11.62 -27.28 -11.03
CA LEU A 137 -11.80 -27.93 -12.31
C LEU A 137 -10.68 -27.45 -13.24
N GLU A 138 -9.99 -28.40 -13.86
CA GLU A 138 -8.97 -28.08 -14.86
C GLU A 138 -9.58 -27.45 -16.11
N ALA A 139 -8.78 -26.66 -16.82
CA ALA A 139 -9.17 -26.12 -18.11
C ALA A 139 -9.42 -27.28 -19.10
N ALA A 140 -10.59 -27.29 -19.72
CA ALA A 140 -10.96 -28.35 -20.66
C ALA A 140 -11.95 -27.83 -21.71
N ASN A 141 -11.90 -28.36 -22.92
CA ASN A 141 -12.86 -28.07 -24.01
C ASN A 141 -13.03 -26.55 -24.29
N GLY A 142 -11.93 -25.77 -24.22
CA GLY A 142 -11.96 -24.33 -24.45
C GLY A 142 -12.57 -23.53 -23.28
N GLN A 143 -12.86 -24.17 -22.15
CA GLN A 143 -13.28 -23.48 -20.91
C GLN A 143 -12.07 -23.27 -19.99
N PRO A 144 -11.98 -22.13 -19.28
CA PRO A 144 -10.94 -21.88 -18.32
C PRO A 144 -11.01 -22.84 -17.13
N ALA A 145 -9.95 -22.96 -16.37
CA ALA A 145 -10.00 -23.63 -15.08
C ALA A 145 -10.96 -22.86 -14.13
N ARG A 146 -11.53 -23.56 -13.16
CA ARG A 146 -12.52 -22.98 -12.24
C ARG A 146 -12.25 -23.40 -10.81
N LEU A 147 -12.06 -22.42 -9.95
CA LEU A 147 -12.15 -22.64 -8.52
C LEU A 147 -13.63 -22.58 -8.09
N VAL A 148 -14.10 -23.64 -7.45
CA VAL A 148 -15.49 -23.79 -7.00
C VAL A 148 -15.53 -23.97 -5.49
N LEU A 149 -16.41 -23.19 -4.84
CA LEU A 149 -16.68 -23.26 -3.41
C LEU A 149 -18.19 -23.41 -3.21
N GLU A 150 -18.62 -24.43 -2.47
CA GLU A 150 -20.02 -24.66 -2.11
C GLU A 150 -20.21 -24.46 -0.60
N LEU A 151 -21.16 -23.61 -0.24
CA LEU A 151 -21.53 -23.26 1.12
C LEU A 151 -22.93 -23.75 1.42
N GLU A 152 -23.15 -24.23 2.64
CA GLU A 152 -24.44 -24.66 3.16
C GLU A 152 -24.71 -23.99 4.52
N GLU A 153 -25.94 -23.48 4.71
CA GLU A 153 -26.41 -22.96 5.97
C GLU A 153 -26.35 -24.03 7.06
N VAL A 154 -25.87 -23.65 8.23
CA VAL A 154 -25.86 -24.51 9.43
C VAL A 154 -26.33 -23.70 10.64
N ASP A 155 -26.70 -24.38 11.70
CA ASP A 155 -26.91 -23.68 12.97
C ASP A 155 -25.58 -23.23 13.60
N ARG A 156 -25.66 -22.30 14.56
CA ARG A 156 -24.49 -21.76 15.24
C ARG A 156 -23.66 -22.83 15.98
N ALA A 157 -24.30 -23.83 16.54
CA ALA A 157 -23.63 -24.89 17.29
C ALA A 157 -22.81 -25.77 16.36
N ALA A 158 -23.40 -26.21 15.23
CA ALA A 158 -22.72 -26.96 14.20
C ALA A 158 -21.57 -26.13 13.54
N PHE A 159 -21.79 -24.82 13.37
CA PHE A 159 -20.73 -23.94 12.86
C PHE A 159 -19.54 -23.88 13.83
N VAL A 160 -19.80 -23.65 15.14
CA VAL A 160 -18.72 -23.58 16.15
C VAL A 160 -17.98 -24.92 16.26
N GLN A 161 -18.68 -26.05 16.13
CA GLN A 161 -18.04 -27.38 16.07
C GLN A 161 -17.18 -27.57 14.83
N SER A 162 -17.51 -26.92 13.70
CA SER A 162 -16.72 -26.97 12.47
C SER A 162 -15.49 -26.07 12.51
N LEU A 163 -15.41 -25.13 13.44
CA LEU A 163 -14.21 -24.34 13.71
C LEU A 163 -13.20 -25.21 14.46
N VAL A 164 -12.57 -26.13 13.74
CA VAL A 164 -11.48 -26.94 14.33
C VAL A 164 -10.38 -25.98 14.77
N PRO A 165 -9.83 -26.14 16.01
CA PRO A 165 -8.61 -25.43 16.39
C PRO A 165 -7.46 -26.01 15.59
N GLU A 166 -7.32 -25.55 14.37
CA GLU A 166 -6.15 -25.87 13.56
C GLU A 166 -4.97 -25.15 14.19
N LYS A 167 -3.96 -25.92 14.62
CA LYS A 167 -2.61 -25.40 14.80
C LYS A 167 -2.28 -24.66 13.51
N ARG A 168 -2.29 -23.34 13.57
CA ARG A 168 -1.90 -22.55 12.40
C ARG A 168 -0.46 -22.88 12.04
N PRO A 169 -0.19 -23.46 10.87
CA PRO A 169 1.08 -23.17 10.24
C PRO A 169 1.05 -21.65 9.98
N GLU A 170 2.14 -20.96 10.29
CA GLU A 170 2.35 -19.59 9.83
C GLU A 170 1.82 -19.47 8.40
N LEU A 171 1.11 -18.38 8.09
CA LEU A 171 0.66 -18.03 6.74
C LEU A 171 1.90 -17.86 5.84
N ARG A 172 2.55 -18.97 5.56
CA ARG A 172 3.41 -19.09 4.40
C ARG A 172 2.49 -19.48 3.26
N PRO A 173 2.48 -18.71 2.16
CA PRO A 173 1.86 -19.19 0.92
C PRO A 173 2.39 -20.61 0.70
N ALA A 174 1.56 -21.50 0.18
CA ALA A 174 2.00 -22.82 -0.27
C ALA A 174 2.89 -22.70 -1.52
N ILE A 175 3.95 -21.92 -1.44
CA ILE A 175 5.07 -21.84 -2.37
C ILE A 175 6.23 -22.57 -1.71
N ALA A 176 5.98 -23.82 -1.31
CA ALA A 176 7.03 -24.62 -0.71
C ALA A 176 7.92 -25.30 -1.76
N ASP A 177 7.59 -25.28 -3.06
CA ASP A 177 8.34 -25.99 -4.10
C ASP A 177 8.69 -25.16 -5.34
N ALA A 178 8.46 -23.85 -5.36
CA ALA A 178 9.17 -22.99 -6.28
C ALA A 178 10.57 -22.76 -5.71
N PRO A 179 11.66 -22.94 -6.51
CA PRO A 179 12.99 -22.53 -6.06
C PRO A 179 12.83 -21.07 -5.59
N PRO A 180 13.39 -20.68 -4.43
CA PRO A 180 13.22 -19.33 -3.95
C PRO A 180 13.56 -18.41 -5.10
N ALA A 181 12.56 -17.66 -5.58
CA ALA A 181 12.85 -16.49 -6.36
C ALA A 181 13.86 -15.78 -5.50
N THR A 182 15.09 -15.73 -5.93
CA THR A 182 16.12 -14.93 -5.32
C THR A 182 15.59 -13.52 -5.39
N VAL A 183 14.82 -13.15 -4.36
CA VAL A 183 14.81 -11.76 -3.92
C VAL A 183 16.30 -11.48 -3.85
N PRO A 184 16.85 -10.52 -4.59
CA PRO A 184 18.24 -10.19 -4.37
C PRO A 184 18.30 -9.95 -2.88
N ALA A 185 18.84 -10.92 -2.13
CA ALA A 185 19.18 -10.70 -0.76
C ALA A 185 19.96 -9.41 -0.85
N ALA A 186 19.44 -8.36 -0.22
CA ALA A 186 20.21 -7.15 -0.08
C ALA A 186 21.54 -7.69 0.41
N ALA A 187 22.53 -7.69 -0.49
CA ALA A 187 23.81 -8.33 -0.27
C ALA A 187 24.20 -7.94 1.12
N ALA A 188 24.50 -8.93 1.97
CA ALA A 188 25.02 -8.66 3.29
C ALA A 188 26.10 -7.61 3.05
N PRO A 189 26.02 -6.41 3.65
CA PRO A 189 26.95 -5.36 3.30
C PRO A 189 28.34 -5.90 3.61
N ASP A 190 29.15 -5.96 2.55
CA ASP A 190 30.58 -6.14 2.67
C ASP A 190 31.06 -5.20 3.79
N ALA A 191 31.83 -5.70 4.74
CA ALA A 191 32.27 -4.96 5.93
C ALA A 191 33.28 -3.84 5.60
N GLY A 192 33.20 -3.29 4.40
CA GLY A 192 33.80 -2.02 4.00
C GLY A 192 32.90 -0.87 4.48
N GLN A 193 33.43 -0.01 5.35
CA GLN A 193 32.83 1.18 5.98
C GLN A 193 31.75 1.85 5.13
N GLN A 194 30.49 1.38 5.20
CA GLN A 194 29.37 2.12 4.71
C GLN A 194 29.25 3.38 5.57
N LYS A 195 29.47 4.55 4.97
CA LYS A 195 29.06 5.82 5.59
C LYS A 195 27.59 5.64 5.98
N VAL A 196 27.34 5.60 7.29
CA VAL A 196 25.95 5.58 7.80
C VAL A 196 25.27 6.79 7.20
N ASP A 197 24.25 6.54 6.38
CA ASP A 197 23.43 7.63 5.85
C ASP A 197 22.71 8.32 7.00
N GLY A 198 23.25 9.43 7.47
CA GLY A 198 22.74 10.17 8.62
C GLY A 198 21.46 10.96 8.34
N ARG A 199 20.87 10.83 7.15
CA ARG A 199 19.64 11.52 6.81
C ARG A 199 18.46 10.98 7.63
N PRO A 200 17.57 11.85 8.15
CA PRO A 200 16.39 11.40 8.87
C PRO A 200 15.47 10.59 7.95
N ILE A 201 14.91 9.51 8.50
CA ILE A 201 14.02 8.62 7.76
C ILE A 201 12.57 9.11 7.91
N VAL A 202 11.90 9.30 6.77
CA VAL A 202 10.46 9.56 6.69
C VAL A 202 9.78 8.33 6.15
N VAL A 203 8.85 7.75 6.92
CA VAL A 203 8.01 6.66 6.44
C VAL A 203 6.68 7.23 5.98
N ILE A 204 6.35 6.96 4.71
CA ILE A 204 5.04 7.25 4.10
C ILE A 204 4.25 5.96 4.06
N ASP A 205 3.04 6.01 4.58
CA ASP A 205 2.14 4.87 4.66
C ASP A 205 0.87 5.14 3.85
N PRO A 206 0.80 4.75 2.57
CA PRO A 206 -0.46 4.77 1.85
C PRO A 206 -1.42 3.75 2.46
N GLY A 207 -2.53 4.20 3.02
CA GLY A 207 -3.53 3.33 3.65
C GLY A 207 -4.06 2.24 2.71
N HIS A 208 -4.69 1.20 3.27
CA HIS A 208 -5.30 0.10 2.51
C HIS A 208 -4.32 -0.66 1.60
N GLY A 209 -4.81 -1.28 0.53
CA GLY A 209 -4.01 -1.99 -0.47
C GLY A 209 -4.44 -3.43 -0.66
N GLY A 210 -4.15 -4.01 -1.82
CA GLY A 210 -4.50 -5.39 -2.15
C GLY A 210 -5.98 -5.67 -2.00
N ILE A 211 -6.31 -6.60 -1.10
CA ILE A 211 -7.68 -7.02 -0.78
C ILE A 211 -8.51 -5.93 -0.08
N ASP A 212 -7.87 -5.01 0.60
CA ASP A 212 -8.52 -3.87 1.25
C ASP A 212 -8.56 -2.68 0.28
N ASN A 213 -9.72 -2.44 -0.30
CA ASN A 213 -9.92 -1.33 -1.24
C ASN A 213 -10.05 0.03 -0.54
N GLY A 214 -10.23 0.05 0.78
CA GLY A 214 -10.73 1.24 1.46
C GLY A 214 -12.12 1.61 0.96
N THR A 215 -12.46 2.86 1.05
CA THR A 215 -13.72 3.40 0.53
C THR A 215 -13.71 3.43 -1.00
N GLN A 216 -14.87 3.18 -1.60
CA GLN A 216 -15.07 3.22 -3.04
C GLN A 216 -16.22 4.18 -3.40
N SER A 217 -16.00 5.01 -4.41
CA SER A 217 -17.02 5.90 -4.95
C SER A 217 -16.75 6.21 -6.43
N SER A 218 -17.80 6.20 -7.24
CA SER A 218 -17.73 6.60 -8.66
C SER A 218 -16.68 5.86 -9.49
N GLY A 219 -16.37 4.61 -9.17
CA GLY A 219 -15.37 3.82 -9.87
C GLY A 219 -13.92 3.98 -9.35
N GLU A 220 -13.71 4.92 -8.45
CA GLU A 220 -12.42 5.14 -7.77
C GLU A 220 -12.35 4.38 -6.45
N SER A 221 -11.16 3.90 -6.07
CA SER A 221 -10.89 3.29 -4.78
C SER A 221 -9.87 4.10 -3.99
N GLU A 222 -10.10 4.21 -2.70
CA GLU A 222 -9.19 4.92 -1.81
C GLU A 222 -7.76 4.41 -1.93
N LYS A 223 -7.54 3.09 -1.90
CA LYS A 223 -6.20 2.49 -2.00
C LYS A 223 -5.40 2.98 -3.21
N THR A 224 -6.07 3.23 -4.34
CA THR A 224 -5.42 3.72 -5.58
C THR A 224 -5.07 5.21 -5.45
N LEU A 225 -5.98 6.01 -4.92
CA LEU A 225 -5.79 7.45 -4.75
C LEU A 225 -4.68 7.76 -3.76
N VAL A 226 -4.67 7.08 -2.60
CA VAL A 226 -3.65 7.30 -1.57
C VAL A 226 -2.27 6.75 -1.96
N LEU A 227 -2.21 5.67 -2.76
CA LEU A 227 -0.96 5.18 -3.34
C LEU A 227 -0.36 6.20 -4.29
N ALA A 228 -1.17 6.72 -5.23
CA ALA A 228 -0.72 7.74 -6.18
C ALA A 228 -0.24 9.01 -5.47
N PHE A 229 -0.90 9.40 -4.37
CA PHE A 229 -0.49 10.53 -3.54
C PHE A 229 0.81 10.25 -2.78
N GLY A 230 0.94 9.08 -2.16
CA GLY A 230 2.15 8.65 -1.45
C GLY A 230 3.38 8.59 -2.33
N LEU A 231 3.25 8.03 -3.55
CA LEU A 231 4.31 8.00 -4.56
C LEU A 231 4.76 9.41 -4.95
N ALA A 232 3.82 10.32 -5.17
CA ALA A 232 4.13 11.72 -5.51
C ALA A 232 4.84 12.44 -4.34
N LEU A 233 4.43 12.16 -3.09
CA LEU A 233 5.07 12.72 -1.90
C LEU A 233 6.50 12.17 -1.71
N ARG A 234 6.70 10.87 -1.89
CA ARG A 234 8.03 10.23 -1.91
C ARG A 234 8.94 10.94 -2.92
N ASP A 235 8.51 11.03 -4.16
CA ASP A 235 9.29 11.61 -5.25
C ASP A 235 9.63 13.08 -4.99
N ARG A 236 8.71 13.81 -4.34
CA ARG A 236 8.95 15.21 -3.95
C ARG A 236 9.99 15.34 -2.86
N LEU A 237 9.95 14.46 -1.85
CA LEU A 237 10.91 14.47 -0.74
C LEU A 237 12.29 13.98 -1.19
N ASP A 238 12.35 12.91 -2.01
CA ASP A 238 13.60 12.36 -2.54
C ASP A 238 14.37 13.39 -3.36
N LYS A 239 13.67 14.20 -4.17
CA LYS A 239 14.29 15.30 -4.94
C LYS A 239 14.98 16.34 -4.07
N THR A 240 14.66 16.45 -2.78
CA THR A 240 15.34 17.37 -1.86
C THR A 240 16.72 16.87 -1.44
N GLY A 241 16.95 15.55 -1.50
CA GLY A 241 18.16 14.89 -1.00
C GLY A 241 18.35 14.96 0.53
N LYS A 242 17.42 15.57 1.26
CA LYS A 242 17.53 15.80 2.72
C LYS A 242 17.11 14.61 3.57
N PHE A 243 16.28 13.73 3.02
CA PHE A 243 15.63 12.63 3.73
C PHE A 243 15.93 11.30 3.07
N ARG A 244 15.86 10.23 3.84
CA ARG A 244 15.67 8.88 3.34
C ARG A 244 14.19 8.56 3.43
N VAL A 245 13.52 8.43 2.29
CA VAL A 245 12.09 8.13 2.26
C VAL A 245 11.89 6.63 2.10
N VAL A 246 11.01 6.05 2.91
CA VAL A 246 10.59 4.66 2.83
C VAL A 246 9.08 4.61 2.79
N MET A 247 8.52 3.77 1.95
CA MET A 247 7.08 3.53 1.89
C MET A 247 6.75 2.19 2.55
N THR A 248 5.58 2.08 3.20
CA THR A 248 5.08 0.79 3.69
C THR A 248 4.66 -0.10 2.52
N ARG A 249 4.12 0.49 1.47
CA ARG A 249 3.84 -0.12 0.16
C ARG A 249 4.05 0.89 -0.96
N ASP A 250 4.54 0.43 -2.08
CA ASP A 250 4.69 1.21 -3.32
C ASP A 250 3.96 0.57 -4.52
N ASP A 251 3.19 -0.47 -4.24
CA ASP A 251 2.31 -1.18 -5.16
C ASP A 251 0.93 -1.44 -4.52
N ASP A 252 0.07 -2.23 -5.18
CA ASP A 252 -1.25 -2.62 -4.66
C ASP A 252 -1.17 -3.86 -3.75
N THR A 253 -0.28 -3.86 -2.76
CA THR A 253 -0.16 -4.91 -1.74
C THR A 253 -0.87 -4.50 -0.45
N PHE A 254 -1.57 -5.44 0.21
CA PHE A 254 -2.09 -5.23 1.56
C PHE A 254 -0.96 -5.37 2.60
N ILE A 255 -0.90 -4.42 3.52
CA ILE A 255 0.03 -4.46 4.67
C ILE A 255 -0.79 -4.41 5.97
N PRO A 256 -0.69 -5.43 6.85
CA PRO A 256 -1.36 -5.40 8.15
C PRO A 256 -0.96 -4.19 8.99
N LEU A 257 -1.90 -3.67 9.81
CA LEU A 257 -1.69 -2.44 10.60
C LEU A 257 -0.44 -2.51 11.48
N ASN A 258 -0.23 -3.64 12.16
CA ASN A 258 0.94 -3.83 13.00
C ASN A 258 2.25 -3.84 12.22
N ASP A 259 2.24 -4.35 10.99
CA ASP A 259 3.46 -4.40 10.16
C ASP A 259 3.83 -3.01 9.64
N ARG A 260 2.85 -2.12 9.37
CA ARG A 260 3.10 -0.70 9.08
C ARG A 260 3.84 -0.02 10.23
N VAL A 261 3.39 -0.25 11.47
CA VAL A 261 4.05 0.23 12.69
C VAL A 261 5.47 -0.36 12.84
N LYS A 262 5.64 -1.67 12.60
CA LYS A 262 6.96 -2.33 12.67
C LYS A 262 7.95 -1.75 11.66
N VAL A 263 7.52 -1.40 10.45
CA VAL A 263 8.38 -0.73 9.45
C VAL A 263 8.92 0.58 10.01
N ALA A 264 8.04 1.44 10.54
CA ALA A 264 8.45 2.73 11.10
C ALA A 264 9.40 2.58 12.29
N ARG A 265 9.09 1.68 13.22
CA ARG A 265 9.92 1.41 14.42
C ARG A 265 11.25 0.75 14.09
N GLY A 266 11.23 -0.29 13.24
CA GLY A 266 12.45 -1.01 12.83
C GLY A 266 13.47 -0.11 12.15
N LEU A 267 13.00 0.89 11.41
CA LEU A 267 13.84 1.91 10.78
C LEU A 267 14.20 3.07 11.71
N LYS A 268 13.65 3.13 12.93
CA LYS A 268 13.76 4.29 13.83
C LYS A 268 13.38 5.59 13.10
N ALA A 269 12.25 5.59 12.43
CA ALA A 269 11.79 6.69 11.59
C ALA A 269 11.71 7.98 12.39
N ALA A 270 12.16 9.08 11.79
CA ALA A 270 12.04 10.41 12.38
C ALA A 270 10.60 10.93 12.30
N LEU A 271 9.81 10.41 11.35
CA LEU A 271 8.40 10.74 11.14
C LEU A 271 7.70 9.62 10.38
N PHE A 272 6.46 9.31 10.78
CA PHE A 272 5.53 8.42 10.07
C PHE A 272 4.28 9.21 9.64
N VAL A 273 3.91 9.10 8.37
CA VAL A 273 2.74 9.79 7.79
C VAL A 273 1.87 8.77 7.08
N SER A 274 0.74 8.41 7.69
CA SER A 274 -0.31 7.59 7.05
C SER A 274 -1.24 8.49 6.25
N ILE A 275 -1.60 8.06 5.03
CA ILE A 275 -2.38 8.84 4.06
C ILE A 275 -3.64 8.08 3.72
N HIS A 276 -4.78 8.71 3.93
CA HIS A 276 -6.13 8.19 3.74
C HIS A 276 -7.02 9.16 2.96
N ALA A 277 -8.17 8.69 2.46
CA ALA A 277 -9.19 9.48 1.79
C ALA A 277 -10.57 8.83 1.96
N ASP A 278 -10.99 8.60 3.19
CA ASP A 278 -12.15 7.77 3.58
C ASP A 278 -13.50 8.36 3.13
N ALA A 279 -14.58 7.71 3.49
CA ALA A 279 -15.93 8.21 3.34
C ALA A 279 -16.60 8.45 4.67
N LEU A 280 -17.39 9.50 4.73
CA LEU A 280 -18.34 9.69 5.82
C LEU A 280 -19.72 9.16 5.44
N PRO A 281 -20.44 8.54 6.39
CA PRO A 281 -21.82 8.13 6.16
C PRO A 281 -22.69 9.30 5.72
N LYS A 282 -23.56 9.09 4.74
CA LYS A 282 -24.46 10.13 4.17
C LYS A 282 -25.31 10.85 5.23
N ALA A 283 -25.52 10.26 6.39
CA ALA A 283 -26.30 10.85 7.50
C ALA A 283 -25.55 11.91 8.32
N GLU A 284 -24.24 12.10 8.11
CA GLU A 284 -23.39 12.93 8.98
C GLU A 284 -22.96 14.26 8.37
N GLY A 285 -23.59 14.66 7.28
CA GLY A 285 -23.37 15.95 6.64
C GLY A 285 -22.25 15.96 5.60
N ASP A 286 -22.02 17.13 4.99
CA ASP A 286 -20.98 17.36 3.97
C ASP A 286 -19.60 17.55 4.61
N ALA A 287 -19.05 16.54 5.27
CA ALA A 287 -17.63 16.61 5.60
C ALA A 287 -16.82 16.64 4.31
N GLN A 288 -15.91 17.58 4.25
CA GLN A 288 -15.10 17.85 3.08
C GLN A 288 -13.80 18.55 3.49
N GLY A 289 -12.76 18.34 2.71
CA GLY A 289 -11.46 18.91 2.94
C GLY A 289 -10.60 18.06 3.89
N ALA A 290 -9.31 18.35 3.90
CA ALA A 290 -8.32 17.56 4.61
C ALA A 290 -8.44 17.65 6.14
N THR A 291 -8.19 16.52 6.82
CA THR A 291 -8.18 16.40 8.30
C THR A 291 -6.89 15.69 8.73
N ILE A 292 -6.30 16.10 9.83
CA ILE A 292 -5.08 15.51 10.37
C ILE A 292 -5.39 14.93 11.75
N TYR A 293 -5.08 13.65 11.92
CA TYR A 293 -5.32 12.90 13.15
C TYR A 293 -4.01 12.58 13.86
N THR A 294 -4.04 12.67 15.20
CA THR A 294 -2.98 12.21 16.09
C THR A 294 -3.50 11.09 16.99
N LEU A 295 -2.60 10.28 17.55
CA LEU A 295 -2.96 9.23 18.48
C LEU A 295 -3.49 9.80 19.81
N SER A 296 -4.63 9.28 20.26
CA SER A 296 -5.19 9.53 21.58
C SER A 296 -6.01 8.33 22.04
N ASP A 297 -5.99 8.04 23.35
CA ASP A 297 -6.79 6.97 23.92
C ASP A 297 -8.29 7.32 23.93
N LYS A 298 -8.61 8.62 23.88
CA LYS A 298 -9.97 9.13 23.77
C LYS A 298 -10.10 9.97 22.50
N ALA A 299 -11.08 9.65 21.69
CA ALA A 299 -11.35 10.41 20.46
C ALA A 299 -11.79 11.85 20.76
N SER A 300 -11.40 12.78 19.89
CA SER A 300 -11.76 14.20 19.97
C SER A 300 -13.27 14.44 19.78
N ASP A 301 -13.89 13.62 18.96
CA ASP A 301 -15.33 13.65 18.67
C ASP A 301 -15.82 12.29 18.14
N ALA A 302 -17.14 12.16 17.95
CA ALA A 302 -17.77 10.92 17.53
C ALA A 302 -17.37 10.51 16.07
N GLU A 303 -17.11 11.48 15.20
CA GLU A 303 -16.63 11.24 13.85
C GLU A 303 -15.22 10.61 13.87
N ALA A 304 -14.30 11.17 14.65
CA ALA A 304 -12.96 10.63 14.82
C ALA A 304 -12.97 9.21 15.43
N GLN A 305 -13.89 8.93 16.36
CA GLN A 305 -14.04 7.60 16.93
C GLN A 305 -14.47 6.59 15.86
N ARG A 306 -15.50 6.93 15.06
CA ARG A 306 -16.00 6.04 14.01
C ARG A 306 -14.97 5.76 12.94
N LEU A 307 -14.23 6.79 12.53
CA LEU A 307 -13.15 6.64 11.57
C LEU A 307 -12.07 5.70 12.11
N ALA A 308 -11.61 5.92 13.34
CA ALA A 308 -10.62 5.04 13.96
C ALA A 308 -11.14 3.59 14.11
N ASP A 309 -12.43 3.40 14.42
CA ASP A 309 -13.03 2.07 14.51
C ASP A 309 -13.13 1.39 13.13
N ALA A 310 -13.33 2.16 12.06
CA ALA A 310 -13.35 1.66 10.69
C ALA A 310 -11.94 1.23 10.25
N GLU A 311 -10.97 2.12 10.39
CA GLU A 311 -9.58 1.87 10.04
C GLU A 311 -8.97 0.72 10.83
N ASN A 312 -9.24 0.62 12.11
CA ASN A 312 -8.76 -0.46 12.96
C ASN A 312 -9.30 -1.85 12.59
N ARG A 313 -10.31 -1.92 11.71
CA ARG A 313 -10.87 -3.18 11.17
C ARG A 313 -10.21 -3.65 9.88
N ALA A 314 -9.26 -2.92 9.32
CA ALA A 314 -8.60 -3.29 8.05
C ALA A 314 -8.05 -4.72 8.07
N ASP A 315 -7.39 -5.14 9.16
CA ASP A 315 -6.87 -6.51 9.29
C ASP A 315 -8.00 -7.56 9.28
N ALA A 316 -9.13 -7.27 9.95
CA ALA A 316 -10.30 -8.15 9.89
C ALA A 316 -10.91 -8.19 8.48
N ILE A 317 -10.91 -7.07 7.75
CA ILE A 317 -11.35 -7.00 6.35
C ILE A 317 -10.50 -7.94 5.49
N ALA A 318 -9.19 -7.96 5.70
CA ALA A 318 -8.27 -8.87 5.01
C ALA A 318 -8.32 -10.33 5.54
N GLY A 319 -9.22 -10.66 6.48
CA GLY A 319 -9.40 -12.01 6.99
C GLY A 319 -8.39 -12.42 8.06
N PHE A 320 -7.72 -11.47 8.71
CA PHE A 320 -6.90 -11.75 9.90
C PHE A 320 -7.78 -11.87 11.15
N ASN A 321 -7.36 -12.71 12.09
CA ASN A 321 -8.06 -12.87 13.37
C ASN A 321 -7.50 -11.87 14.39
N LEU A 322 -8.29 -10.89 14.79
CA LEU A 322 -7.89 -9.85 15.73
C LEU A 322 -7.65 -10.37 17.17
N ALA A 323 -8.13 -11.57 17.50
CA ALA A 323 -7.97 -12.17 18.84
C ALA A 323 -6.56 -12.72 19.13
N GLU A 324 -5.71 -12.81 18.11
CA GLU A 324 -4.36 -13.40 18.22
C GLU A 324 -3.24 -12.37 18.27
N GLU A 325 -3.54 -11.10 18.41
CA GLU A 325 -2.50 -10.09 18.57
C GLU A 325 -1.85 -10.18 19.95
N PRO A 326 -0.51 -10.28 20.02
CA PRO A 326 0.19 -10.15 21.28
C PRO A 326 -0.10 -8.78 21.89
N THR A 327 -0.73 -8.76 23.03
CA THR A 327 -0.73 -7.58 23.90
C THR A 327 0.67 -7.46 24.46
N ASP A 328 1.50 -6.63 23.83
CA ASP A 328 2.78 -6.25 24.42
C ASP A 328 2.48 -5.57 25.76
N VAL A 329 2.76 -6.30 26.83
CA VAL A 329 2.76 -5.78 28.19
C VAL A 329 3.99 -4.87 28.28
N ALA A 330 3.74 -3.58 28.18
CA ALA A 330 4.82 -2.62 28.05
C ALA A 330 5.01 -1.81 29.32
N ASP A 331 6.25 -1.71 29.71
CA ASP A 331 6.84 -1.04 30.85
C ASP A 331 6.56 0.47 30.96
N ILE A 332 6.70 1.01 32.20
CA ILE A 332 6.57 2.43 32.57
C ILE A 332 7.45 3.36 31.71
N LEU A 333 8.59 2.88 31.22
CA LEU A 333 9.47 3.62 30.30
C LEU A 333 8.82 3.95 28.96
N ILE A 334 7.90 3.11 28.48
CA ILE A 334 7.14 3.34 27.25
C ILE A 334 6.18 4.51 27.39
N ASP A 335 5.57 4.69 28.57
CA ASP A 335 4.61 5.79 28.80
C ASP A 335 5.28 7.18 28.67
N LEU A 336 6.49 7.36 29.18
CA LEU A 336 7.25 8.62 29.03
C LEU A 336 7.63 8.88 27.57
N THR A 337 8.13 7.88 26.88
CA THR A 337 8.48 7.96 25.44
C THR A 337 7.25 8.28 24.61
N GLN A 338 6.10 7.66 24.92
CA GLN A 338 4.84 7.95 24.24
C GLN A 338 4.37 9.39 24.44
N ARG A 339 4.52 9.97 25.64
CA ARG A 339 4.12 11.36 25.90
C ARG A 339 4.95 12.35 25.08
N GLU A 340 6.24 12.14 24.99
CA GLU A 340 7.13 12.96 24.16
C GLU A 340 6.76 12.82 22.68
N THR A 341 6.59 11.58 22.20
CA THR A 341 6.20 11.26 20.82
C THR A 341 4.85 11.89 20.46
N ARG A 342 3.84 11.80 21.34
CA ARG A 342 2.53 12.48 21.15
C ARG A 342 2.69 14.01 21.04
N THR A 343 3.61 14.60 21.80
CA THR A 343 3.90 16.04 21.72
C THR A 343 4.51 16.40 20.36
N PHE A 344 5.45 15.62 19.86
CA PHE A 344 6.03 15.82 18.53
C PHE A 344 4.99 15.63 17.42
N SER A 345 4.17 14.59 17.50
CA SER A 345 3.06 14.33 16.56
C SER A 345 2.11 15.54 16.50
N SER A 346 1.73 16.08 17.66
CA SER A 346 0.83 17.24 17.75
C SER A 346 1.49 18.53 17.21
N ARG A 347 2.80 18.70 17.38
CA ARG A 347 3.54 19.82 16.80
C ARG A 347 3.59 19.71 15.27
N PHE A 348 3.89 18.52 14.77
CA PHE A 348 3.90 18.27 13.33
C PHE A 348 2.51 18.47 12.72
N ALA A 349 1.45 17.92 13.33
CA ALA A 349 0.07 18.08 12.85
C ALA A 349 -0.34 19.56 12.71
N ARG A 350 0.04 20.41 13.67
CA ARG A 350 -0.21 21.86 13.59
C ARG A 350 0.57 22.54 12.47
N LEU A 351 1.84 22.18 12.29
CA LEU A 351 2.65 22.71 11.19
C LEU A 351 2.09 22.28 9.85
N LEU A 352 1.75 21.00 9.70
CA LEU A 352 1.17 20.42 8.49
C LEU A 352 -0.15 21.11 8.13
N MET A 353 -1.04 21.33 9.11
CA MET A 353 -2.28 22.07 8.90
C MET A 353 -1.99 23.49 8.40
N GLY A 354 -1.01 24.17 8.98
CA GLY A 354 -0.63 25.53 8.59
C GLY A 354 -0.17 25.61 7.13
N GLU A 355 0.67 24.69 6.69
CA GLU A 355 1.17 24.65 5.31
C GLU A 355 0.04 24.21 4.32
N MET A 356 -0.75 23.20 4.67
CA MET A 356 -1.81 22.71 3.80
C MET A 356 -2.95 23.72 3.62
N LYS A 357 -3.28 24.50 4.64
CA LYS A 357 -4.36 25.49 4.64
C LYS A 357 -4.24 26.52 3.49
N SER A 358 -3.05 26.81 3.03
CA SER A 358 -2.82 27.76 1.94
C SER A 358 -3.04 27.16 0.54
N THR A 359 -3.08 25.82 0.42
CA THR A 359 -3.06 25.11 -0.87
C THR A 359 -4.25 24.20 -1.09
N VAL A 360 -4.81 23.66 0.00
CA VAL A 360 -5.96 22.73 -0.07
C VAL A 360 -7.04 23.15 0.90
N ARG A 361 -8.27 22.74 0.60
CA ARG A 361 -9.39 22.93 1.52
C ARG A 361 -9.17 22.07 2.74
N MET A 362 -9.27 22.67 3.94
CA MET A 362 -9.25 21.96 5.20
C MET A 362 -10.69 21.73 5.71
N HIS A 363 -10.87 20.63 6.44
CA HIS A 363 -12.11 20.38 7.19
C HIS A 363 -12.36 21.52 8.21
N LYS A 364 -13.64 21.72 8.61
CA LYS A 364 -14.01 22.74 9.62
C LYS A 364 -13.27 22.56 10.96
N HIS A 365 -12.96 21.31 11.31
CA HIS A 365 -12.14 20.91 12.45
C HIS A 365 -10.96 20.08 11.96
N PRO A 366 -9.88 20.71 11.47
CA PRO A 366 -8.84 20.02 10.72
C PRO A 366 -7.84 19.26 11.60
N LEU A 367 -7.87 19.45 12.91
CA LEU A 367 -7.03 18.73 13.86
C LEU A 367 -7.92 17.91 14.78
N LYS A 368 -7.79 16.59 14.70
CA LYS A 368 -8.54 15.61 15.48
C LYS A 368 -7.60 14.58 16.11
N SER A 369 -8.13 13.74 16.96
CA SER A 369 -7.39 12.63 17.56
C SER A 369 -8.30 11.46 17.90
N ALA A 370 -7.79 10.23 17.78
CA ALA A 370 -8.47 9.00 18.16
C ALA A 370 -7.49 7.82 18.30
N GLY A 371 -8.01 6.64 18.64
CA GLY A 371 -7.27 5.43 18.93
C GLY A 371 -6.84 4.65 17.67
N PHE A 372 -6.23 5.29 16.68
CA PHE A 372 -5.75 4.62 15.46
C PHE A 372 -4.61 3.65 15.76
N ARG A 373 -4.78 2.38 15.38
CA ARG A 373 -3.75 1.34 15.61
C ARG A 373 -2.47 1.62 14.83
N VAL A 374 -2.57 2.13 13.63
CA VAL A 374 -1.42 2.45 12.78
C VAL A 374 -0.52 3.56 13.37
N LEU A 375 -1.04 4.38 14.29
CA LEU A 375 -0.29 5.44 14.97
C LEU A 375 0.32 5.02 16.32
N LYS A 376 0.22 3.75 16.71
CA LYS A 376 0.65 3.25 18.04
C LYS A 376 2.14 3.03 18.20
N ALA A 377 3.00 3.57 17.32
CA ALA A 377 4.45 3.56 17.54
C ALA A 377 4.82 4.43 18.77
N PRO A 378 5.34 3.86 19.85
CA PRO A 378 5.62 4.63 21.06
C PRO A 378 6.80 5.62 20.90
N ASP A 379 7.68 5.37 19.95
CA ASP A 379 8.98 5.98 19.72
C ASP A 379 9.09 6.73 18.40
N VAL A 380 8.01 6.75 17.58
CA VAL A 380 7.99 7.42 16.27
C VAL A 380 6.86 8.45 16.21
N PRO A 381 7.16 9.76 16.05
CA PRO A 381 6.13 10.75 15.77
C PRO A 381 5.30 10.37 14.56
N SER A 382 3.97 10.32 14.72
CA SER A 382 3.06 9.74 13.73
C SER A 382 1.81 10.60 13.58
N VAL A 383 1.34 10.75 12.34
CA VAL A 383 0.04 11.34 12.00
C VAL A 383 -0.67 10.51 10.93
N LEU A 384 -2.01 10.56 10.94
CA LEU A 384 -2.84 10.11 9.83
C LEU A 384 -3.47 11.35 9.18
N VAL A 385 -3.41 11.42 7.86
CA VAL A 385 -3.91 12.54 7.08
C VAL A 385 -4.99 12.05 6.15
N GLU A 386 -6.23 12.44 6.43
CA GLU A 386 -7.30 12.39 5.43
C GLU A 386 -7.06 13.54 4.45
N ILE A 387 -6.73 13.22 3.21
CA ILE A 387 -6.45 14.24 2.19
C ILE A 387 -7.73 14.80 1.55
N GLY A 388 -8.88 14.26 1.88
CA GLY A 388 -10.24 14.58 1.44
C GLY A 388 -11.11 13.33 1.61
N TYR A 389 -12.38 13.42 1.23
CA TYR A 389 -13.33 12.31 1.38
C TYR A 389 -13.86 11.86 0.02
N VAL A 390 -13.63 10.58 -0.36
CA VAL A 390 -14.11 10.04 -1.66
C VAL A 390 -15.64 10.04 -1.76
N SER A 391 -16.37 10.07 -0.64
CA SER A 391 -17.83 10.23 -0.62
C SER A 391 -18.30 11.63 -1.00
N ASN A 392 -17.45 12.65 -0.90
CA ASN A 392 -17.77 14.03 -1.30
C ASN A 392 -17.34 14.28 -2.74
N LYS A 393 -18.28 14.69 -3.60
CA LYS A 393 -18.03 14.91 -5.03
C LYS A 393 -16.92 15.94 -5.28
N GLY A 394 -16.90 17.06 -4.53
CA GLY A 394 -15.90 18.10 -4.69
C GLY A 394 -14.50 17.64 -4.27
N ASP A 395 -14.40 16.88 -3.18
CA ASP A 395 -13.13 16.30 -2.75
C ASP A 395 -12.64 15.24 -3.75
N LEU A 396 -13.55 14.38 -4.28
CA LEU A 396 -13.19 13.37 -5.26
C LEU A 396 -12.63 14.01 -6.55
N GLU A 397 -13.25 15.09 -7.05
CA GLU A 397 -12.73 15.85 -8.19
C GLU A 397 -11.31 16.38 -7.95
N HIS A 398 -10.98 16.75 -6.72
CA HIS A 398 -9.63 17.15 -6.30
C HIS A 398 -8.70 15.95 -6.22
N LEU A 399 -9.10 14.85 -5.57
CA LEU A 399 -8.28 13.66 -5.34
C LEU A 399 -7.77 13.00 -6.63
N VAL A 400 -8.60 13.01 -7.69
CA VAL A 400 -8.20 12.50 -9.02
C VAL A 400 -7.35 13.50 -9.81
N SER A 401 -7.28 14.78 -9.41
CA SER A 401 -6.56 15.83 -10.13
C SER A 401 -5.06 15.83 -9.82
N GLU A 402 -4.23 15.64 -10.85
CA GLU A 402 -2.77 15.77 -10.72
C GLU A 402 -2.33 17.16 -10.27
N GLY A 403 -2.97 18.21 -10.78
CA GLY A 403 -2.66 19.59 -10.44
C GLY A 403 -2.91 19.88 -8.96
N TRP A 404 -4.01 19.38 -8.42
CA TRP A 404 -4.31 19.49 -7.00
C TRP A 404 -3.35 18.64 -6.16
N ARG A 405 -3.10 17.39 -6.56
CA ARG A 405 -2.16 16.48 -5.89
C ARG A 405 -0.76 17.10 -5.77
N SER A 406 -0.26 17.71 -6.85
CA SER A 406 1.04 18.37 -6.84
C SER A 406 1.13 19.52 -5.83
N LYS A 407 0.06 20.33 -5.67
CA LYS A 407 -0.01 21.41 -4.67
C LYS A 407 -0.05 20.85 -3.25
N ALA A 408 -0.92 19.88 -2.99
CA ALA A 408 -1.06 19.23 -1.69
C ALA A 408 0.23 18.55 -1.23
N VAL A 409 0.86 17.78 -2.12
CA VAL A 409 2.18 17.16 -1.90
C VAL A 409 3.26 18.22 -1.63
N GLY A 410 3.24 19.35 -2.34
CA GLY A 410 4.18 20.45 -2.13
C GLY A 410 4.09 21.00 -0.71
N SER A 411 2.89 21.28 -0.20
CA SER A 411 2.69 21.79 1.16
C SER A 411 3.02 20.75 2.24
N MET A 412 2.69 19.48 2.01
CA MET A 412 3.09 18.40 2.94
C MET A 412 4.62 18.27 3.02
N ALA A 413 5.32 18.32 1.88
CA ALA A 413 6.77 18.24 1.85
C ALA A 413 7.43 19.44 2.57
N GLN A 414 6.87 20.66 2.44
CA GLN A 414 7.33 21.83 3.18
C GLN A 414 7.16 21.66 4.69
N ALA A 415 6.02 21.13 5.13
CA ALA A 415 5.77 20.86 6.55
C ALA A 415 6.76 19.82 7.11
N ILE A 416 7.03 18.75 6.37
CA ILE A 416 8.00 17.71 6.76
C ILE A 416 9.41 18.31 6.86
N ASP A 417 9.84 19.07 5.87
CA ASP A 417 11.15 19.73 5.87
C ASP A 417 11.28 20.70 7.06
N GLY A 418 10.30 21.58 7.27
CA GLY A 418 10.30 22.54 8.38
C GLY A 418 10.30 21.89 9.75
N PHE A 419 9.59 20.75 9.92
CA PHE A 419 9.55 20.01 11.17
C PHE A 419 10.89 19.32 11.48
N LEU A 420 11.44 18.57 10.53
CA LEU A 420 12.65 17.79 10.74
C LEU A 420 13.90 18.67 10.85
N THR A 421 13.98 19.76 10.06
CA THR A 421 15.08 20.71 10.16
C THR A 421 15.15 21.36 11.55
N LYS A 422 14.01 21.80 12.11
CA LYS A 422 13.96 22.37 13.46
C LYS A 422 14.35 21.35 14.53
N ARG A 423 13.89 20.09 14.39
CA ARG A 423 14.20 19.02 15.35
C ARG A 423 15.69 18.70 15.38
N MET A 424 16.35 18.63 14.21
CA MET A 424 17.80 18.41 14.13
C MET A 424 18.60 19.57 14.72
N ALA A 425 18.20 20.82 14.48
CA ALA A 425 18.85 21.98 15.06
C ALA A 425 18.79 21.99 16.60
N THR A 426 17.65 21.57 17.17
CA THR A 426 17.48 21.47 18.63
C THR A 426 18.31 20.32 19.22
N ALA A 427 18.42 19.19 18.56
CA ALA A 427 19.23 18.05 19.00
C ALA A 427 20.73 18.37 18.94
N GLY A 428 21.21 19.15 17.96
CA GLY A 428 22.61 19.58 17.83
C GLY A 428 23.03 20.67 18.81
N SER A 429 22.08 21.38 19.42
CA SER A 429 22.38 22.43 20.41
C SER A 429 22.39 21.92 21.87
N SER A 430 22.08 20.64 22.08
CA SER A 430 22.04 20.02 23.43
C SER A 430 23.28 19.15 23.73
N ASN A 431 24.27 19.15 22.85
CA ASN A 431 25.61 18.60 23.03
C ASN A 431 26.60 19.78 23.13
#